data_0e89e574b3ab137f0672e7751d389202
#
_entry.id   0e89e574b3ab137f0672e7751d389202
#
_cell.length_a   1.000
_cell.length_b   1.000
_cell.length_c   1.000
_cell.angle_alpha   90.00
_cell.angle_beta   90.00
_cell.angle_gamma   90.00
#
_symmetry.space_group_name_H-M   'P 1'
#
loop_
_entity.id
_entity.type
_entity.pdbx_description
1 polymer ?
#
loop_
_entity_poly.entity_id
_entity_poly.type
_entity_poly.pdbx_seq_one_letter_code
_entity_poly.pdbx_strand_id
1 'polypeptide(L)'
;LDAACPGDVFTSPTPDQIEAATKSVNGGAGILHIVKNYTGDVMNFEMAAELSRTEGIEIETVVINDDVAVKDSLYTAGRRGVGTTVLAEKICGAAAERGDDLKQIADLCRKVNEDGRSMGMALTSCTVPSAGIPTFEIDDAEMEIGIGIHGEPGRERMNLKTAGEIVEMMSQAVISDLPFRGGDEVIAMVNGMGGTPLMELYLVYGELDRICKKTGIRIARRLIGNYITSLEMAGFSITLLKVDAALLKLWDAPVRTPSLRWGV
;
A
#
# COMPACT_ATOMS: atom_id res chain seq x y z
N LEU A 1 -12.84 6.82 0.76
CA LEU A 1 -11.89 7.73 1.41
C LEU A 1 -12.46 9.14 1.37
N ASP A 2 -12.75 9.70 2.56
CA ASP A 2 -13.44 11.00 2.66
C ASP A 2 -12.45 12.15 2.81
N ALA A 3 -11.28 11.90 3.39
CA ALA A 3 -10.18 12.83 3.48
C ALA A 3 -8.82 12.13 3.34
N ALA A 4 -7.81 12.88 2.95
CA ALA A 4 -6.41 12.47 2.93
C ALA A 4 -5.53 13.62 3.47
N CYS A 5 -4.51 13.27 4.24
CA CYS A 5 -3.55 14.20 4.82
C CYS A 5 -2.16 13.91 4.24
N PRO A 6 -1.77 14.53 3.13
CA PRO A 6 -0.54 14.16 2.44
C PRO A 6 0.75 14.64 3.13
N GLY A 7 0.71 15.69 3.90
CA GLY A 7 1.92 16.37 4.38
C GLY A 7 2.76 16.98 3.24
N ASP A 8 4.00 17.33 3.51
CA ASP A 8 4.98 17.65 2.48
C ASP A 8 5.48 16.39 1.78
N VAL A 9 6.15 16.55 0.62
CA VAL A 9 6.66 15.41 -0.17
C VAL A 9 7.60 14.56 0.68
N PHE A 10 7.26 13.28 0.86
CA PHE A 10 7.96 12.29 1.69
C PHE A 10 8.07 12.67 3.18
N THR A 11 7.12 13.47 3.67
CA THR A 11 7.07 13.88 5.07
C THR A 11 5.70 13.57 5.65
N SER A 12 5.65 13.18 6.92
CA SER A 12 4.39 12.94 7.63
C SER A 12 3.57 14.23 7.77
N PRO A 13 2.23 14.16 7.65
CA PRO A 13 1.36 15.29 7.97
C PRO A 13 1.47 15.67 9.44
N THR A 14 1.22 16.92 9.77
CA THR A 14 1.23 17.38 11.15
C THR A 14 -0.09 17.04 11.87
N PRO A 15 -0.10 16.91 13.21
CA PRO A 15 -1.32 16.56 13.96
C PRO A 15 -2.49 17.51 13.73
N ASP A 16 -2.25 18.81 13.56
CA ASP A 16 -3.28 19.79 13.26
C ASP A 16 -3.92 19.62 11.89
N GLN A 17 -3.15 19.21 10.88
CA GLN A 17 -3.69 18.87 9.57
C GLN A 17 -4.60 17.64 9.64
N ILE A 18 -4.18 16.61 10.38
CA ILE A 18 -4.96 15.38 10.58
C ILE A 18 -6.24 15.68 11.37
N GLU A 19 -6.14 16.47 12.45
CA GLU A 19 -7.29 16.88 13.27
C GLU A 19 -8.30 17.68 12.44
N ALA A 20 -7.83 18.65 11.65
CA ALA A 20 -8.69 19.45 10.78
C ALA A 20 -9.43 18.57 9.75
N ALA A 21 -8.73 17.60 9.12
CA ALA A 21 -9.35 16.67 8.21
C ALA A 21 -10.37 15.76 8.92
N THR A 22 -10.05 15.23 10.10
CA THR A 22 -10.93 14.40 10.92
C THR A 22 -12.23 15.15 11.25
N LYS A 23 -12.14 16.40 11.70
CA LYS A 23 -13.30 17.24 12.00
C LYS A 23 -14.14 17.54 10.77
N SER A 24 -13.51 17.79 9.63
CA SER A 24 -14.20 18.15 8.38
C SER A 24 -15.08 17.04 7.82
N VAL A 25 -14.73 15.77 8.07
CA VAL A 25 -15.47 14.59 7.59
C VAL A 25 -16.31 13.92 8.68
N ASN A 26 -16.34 14.46 9.90
CA ASN A 26 -17.10 13.88 11.00
C ASN A 26 -18.61 14.05 10.78
N GLY A 27 -19.27 12.96 10.40
CA GLY A 27 -20.73 12.89 10.30
C GLY A 27 -21.44 12.33 11.55
N GLY A 28 -20.70 12.08 12.63
CA GLY A 28 -21.24 11.55 13.90
C GLY A 28 -21.27 10.02 14.00
N ALA A 29 -20.84 9.30 12.96
CA ALA A 29 -20.76 7.83 12.96
C ALA A 29 -19.37 7.28 13.36
N GLY A 30 -18.45 8.18 13.72
CA GLY A 30 -17.06 7.87 14.01
C GLY A 30 -16.14 7.92 12.79
N ILE A 31 -14.84 7.90 13.03
CA ILE A 31 -13.79 8.05 12.00
C ILE A 31 -12.80 6.90 12.08
N LEU A 32 -12.53 6.26 10.95
CA LEU A 32 -11.42 5.33 10.80
C LEU A 32 -10.18 6.04 10.23
N HIS A 33 -9.10 6.08 11.00
CA HIS A 33 -7.78 6.45 10.49
C HIS A 33 -7.08 5.22 9.91
N ILE A 34 -6.76 5.23 8.61
CA ILE A 34 -5.93 4.24 7.94
C ILE A 34 -4.53 4.84 7.79
N VAL A 35 -3.56 4.31 8.51
CA VAL A 35 -2.23 4.90 8.65
C VAL A 35 -1.17 3.96 8.10
N LYS A 36 -0.30 4.44 7.21
CA LYS A 36 0.88 3.67 6.82
C LYS A 36 1.88 3.65 7.97
N ASN A 37 2.50 2.49 8.22
CA ASN A 37 3.45 2.36 9.32
C ASN A 37 4.77 3.08 9.00
N TYR A 38 4.82 4.36 9.35
CA TYR A 38 6.01 5.20 9.43
C TYR A 38 5.95 5.94 10.76
N THR A 39 7.08 6.06 11.46
CA THR A 39 7.11 6.58 12.85
C THR A 39 6.44 7.93 12.99
N GLY A 40 6.73 8.87 12.08
CA GLY A 40 6.10 10.21 12.11
C GLY A 40 4.59 10.16 11.90
N ASP A 41 4.12 9.34 10.92
CA ASP A 41 2.70 9.18 10.65
C ASP A 41 1.98 8.59 11.86
N VAL A 42 2.49 7.50 12.41
CA VAL A 42 1.88 6.84 13.58
C VAL A 42 1.76 7.79 14.75
N MET A 43 2.84 8.49 15.12
CA MET A 43 2.84 9.44 16.23
C MET A 43 1.88 10.61 16.00
N ASN A 44 1.87 11.19 14.82
CA ASN A 44 1.04 12.36 14.50
C ASN A 44 -0.44 11.98 14.40
N PHE A 45 -0.78 10.82 13.85
CA PHE A 45 -2.16 10.32 13.84
C PHE A 45 -2.65 9.92 15.23
N GLU A 46 -1.81 9.35 16.09
CA GLU A 46 -2.16 9.07 17.49
C GLU A 46 -2.46 10.36 18.24
N MET A 47 -1.61 11.37 18.12
CA MET A 47 -1.81 12.67 18.76
C MET A 47 -3.11 13.33 18.27
N ALA A 48 -3.37 13.37 16.97
CA ALA A 48 -4.59 13.92 16.39
C ALA A 48 -5.84 13.15 16.85
N ALA A 49 -5.75 11.81 16.95
CA ALA A 49 -6.83 10.98 17.45
C ALA A 49 -7.16 11.28 18.92
N GLU A 50 -6.13 11.44 19.77
CA GLU A 50 -6.33 11.83 21.17
C GLU A 50 -7.02 13.20 21.28
N LEU A 51 -6.54 14.21 20.55
CA LEU A 51 -7.14 15.55 20.55
C LEU A 51 -8.61 15.49 20.09
N SER A 52 -8.90 14.80 18.99
CA SER A 52 -10.27 14.70 18.45
C SER A 52 -11.21 13.94 19.40
N ARG A 53 -10.72 12.92 20.13
CA ARG A 53 -11.52 12.22 21.16
C ARG A 53 -11.92 13.14 22.31
N THR A 54 -11.08 14.12 22.69
CA THR A 54 -11.45 15.10 23.74
C THR A 54 -12.63 15.98 23.32
N GLU A 55 -12.88 16.08 22.01
CA GLU A 55 -14.03 16.80 21.44
C GLU A 55 -15.24 15.88 21.18
N GLY A 56 -15.19 14.64 21.63
CA GLY A 56 -16.29 13.67 21.53
C GLY A 56 -16.39 12.94 20.19
N ILE A 57 -15.34 12.98 19.35
CA ILE A 57 -15.30 12.22 18.11
C ILE A 57 -14.79 10.80 18.40
N GLU A 58 -15.55 9.79 18.03
CA GLU A 58 -15.13 8.39 18.12
C GLU A 58 -14.13 8.07 16.99
N ILE A 59 -12.95 7.54 17.35
CA ILE A 59 -11.89 7.25 16.39
C ILE A 59 -11.32 5.86 16.62
N GLU A 60 -11.31 5.08 15.55
CA GLU A 60 -10.50 3.87 15.42
C GLU A 60 -9.28 4.16 14.53
N THR A 61 -8.13 3.57 14.87
CA THR A 61 -6.90 3.69 14.08
C THR A 61 -6.40 2.31 13.71
N VAL A 62 -6.09 2.10 12.44
CA VAL A 62 -5.47 0.88 11.92
C VAL A 62 -4.19 1.23 11.19
N VAL A 63 -3.08 0.65 11.64
CA VAL A 63 -1.75 0.84 11.06
C VAL A 63 -1.49 -0.27 10.06
N ILE A 64 -1.22 0.09 8.80
CA ILE A 64 -0.89 -0.84 7.71
C ILE A 64 0.62 -1.11 7.73
N ASN A 65 1.01 -2.39 7.69
CA ASN A 65 2.39 -2.85 7.82
C ASN A 65 2.70 -4.09 6.94
N ASP A 66 2.39 -3.97 5.67
CA ASP A 66 2.35 -5.06 4.70
C ASP A 66 3.67 -5.34 3.97
N ASP A 67 4.69 -4.49 4.08
CA ASP A 67 5.96 -4.65 3.37
C ASP A 67 6.81 -5.79 3.96
N VAL A 68 7.04 -6.84 3.15
CA VAL A 68 7.81 -8.02 3.57
C VAL A 68 9.33 -7.87 3.38
N ALA A 69 9.77 -6.77 2.78
CA ALA A 69 11.18 -6.57 2.47
C ALA A 69 12.03 -6.44 3.73
N VAL A 70 11.54 -5.72 4.74
CA VAL A 70 12.26 -5.44 5.99
C VAL A 70 11.36 -5.70 7.20
N LYS A 71 11.95 -6.13 8.31
CA LYS A 71 11.23 -6.28 9.58
C LYS A 71 11.19 -4.98 10.38
N ASP A 72 12.27 -4.21 10.30
CA ASP A 72 12.43 -2.90 10.91
C ASP A 72 13.23 -2.02 9.94
N SER A 73 12.96 -0.72 9.90
CA SER A 73 13.72 0.25 9.12
C SER A 73 14.22 1.41 10.00
N LEU A 74 15.02 2.30 9.45
CA LEU A 74 15.46 3.52 10.15
C LEU A 74 14.29 4.45 10.50
N TYR A 75 13.14 4.29 9.84
CA TYR A 75 11.98 5.19 9.92
C TYR A 75 10.73 4.51 10.46
N THR A 76 10.79 3.20 10.75
CA THR A 76 9.63 2.44 11.27
C THR A 76 10.07 1.42 12.31
N ALA A 77 9.27 1.29 13.36
CA ALA A 77 9.27 0.08 14.19
C ALA A 77 8.36 -0.94 13.52
N GLY A 78 8.89 -2.08 13.14
CA GLY A 78 8.19 -3.08 12.35
C GLY A 78 8.22 -2.81 10.84
N ARG A 79 7.34 -3.46 10.10
CA ARG A 79 7.26 -3.37 8.64
C ARG A 79 6.66 -2.05 8.19
N ARG A 80 7.13 -1.52 7.07
CA ARG A 80 6.53 -0.35 6.42
C ARG A 80 5.12 -0.65 5.91
N GLY A 81 4.26 0.37 5.88
CA GLY A 81 2.95 0.32 5.24
C GLY A 81 3.04 0.82 3.80
N VAL A 82 2.62 -0.01 2.84
CA VAL A 82 2.71 0.30 1.41
C VAL A 82 1.44 -0.09 0.66
N GLY A 83 1.48 -1.01 -0.27
CA GLY A 83 0.43 -1.27 -1.26
C GLY A 83 -0.92 -1.71 -0.70
N THR A 84 -0.95 -2.46 0.39
CA THR A 84 -2.21 -2.90 1.03
C THR A 84 -3.07 -1.72 1.49
N THR A 85 -2.49 -0.54 1.73
CA THR A 85 -3.23 0.69 2.07
C THR A 85 -4.29 1.00 1.01
N VAL A 86 -3.94 0.95 -0.28
CA VAL A 86 -4.86 1.24 -1.39
C VAL A 86 -6.04 0.26 -1.41
N LEU A 87 -5.78 -1.02 -1.12
CA LEU A 87 -6.79 -2.07 -1.07
C LEU A 87 -7.71 -1.88 0.15
N ALA A 88 -7.13 -1.55 1.31
CA ALA A 88 -7.86 -1.26 2.55
C ALA A 88 -8.80 -0.06 2.37
N GLU A 89 -8.32 1.04 1.81
CA GLU A 89 -9.12 2.24 1.54
C GLU A 89 -10.35 1.93 0.68
N LYS A 90 -10.17 1.15 -0.39
CA LYS A 90 -11.26 0.75 -1.28
C LYS A 90 -12.29 -0.15 -0.57
N ILE A 91 -11.82 -1.17 0.14
CA ILE A 91 -12.67 -2.18 0.80
C ILE A 91 -13.41 -1.55 1.99
N CYS A 92 -12.71 -0.81 2.85
CA CYS A 92 -13.29 -0.14 4.00
C CYS A 92 -14.27 0.98 3.59
N GLY A 93 -13.94 1.74 2.54
CA GLY A 93 -14.85 2.73 1.98
C GLY A 93 -16.15 2.10 1.47
N ALA A 94 -16.10 0.93 0.83
CA ALA A 94 -17.29 0.21 0.39
C ALA A 94 -18.12 -0.33 1.57
N ALA A 95 -17.48 -0.73 2.68
CA ALA A 95 -18.17 -1.13 3.89
C ALA A 95 -18.87 0.05 4.57
N ALA A 96 -18.20 1.22 4.61
CA ALA A 96 -18.78 2.46 5.13
C ALA A 96 -20.01 2.90 4.32
N GLU A 97 -19.93 2.89 3.00
CA GLU A 97 -21.07 3.18 2.10
C GLU A 97 -22.22 2.19 2.27
N ARG A 98 -21.94 0.95 2.66
CA ARG A 98 -22.95 -0.06 2.98
C ARG A 98 -23.66 0.21 4.32
N GLY A 99 -23.07 1.04 5.19
CA GLY A 99 -23.60 1.41 6.51
C GLY A 99 -23.11 0.54 7.66
N ASP A 100 -21.96 -0.12 7.51
CA ASP A 100 -21.32 -0.86 8.61
C ASP A 100 -20.88 0.12 9.70
N ASP A 101 -20.86 -0.29 10.96
CA ASP A 101 -20.39 0.55 12.06
C ASP A 101 -18.87 0.68 12.10
N LEU A 102 -18.36 1.69 12.82
CA LEU A 102 -16.95 2.01 12.91
C LEU A 102 -16.10 0.81 13.34
N LYS A 103 -16.55 0.04 14.32
CA LYS A 103 -15.83 -1.13 14.84
C LYS A 103 -15.74 -2.23 13.79
N GLN A 104 -16.85 -2.51 13.10
CA GLN A 104 -16.89 -3.51 12.02
C GLN A 104 -15.92 -3.13 10.89
N ILE A 105 -15.88 -1.84 10.51
CA ILE A 105 -14.97 -1.34 9.47
C ILE A 105 -13.51 -1.40 9.94
N ALA A 106 -13.22 -1.07 11.19
CA ALA A 106 -11.88 -1.18 11.76
C ALA A 106 -11.39 -2.65 11.81
N ASP A 107 -12.25 -3.58 12.23
CA ASP A 107 -11.93 -5.00 12.24
C ASP A 107 -11.71 -5.55 10.81
N LEU A 108 -12.51 -5.09 9.85
CA LEU A 108 -12.32 -5.38 8.43
C LEU A 108 -10.97 -4.84 7.92
N CYS A 109 -10.59 -3.61 8.30
CA CYS A 109 -9.32 -3.01 7.93
C CYS A 109 -8.13 -3.80 8.50
N ARG A 110 -8.21 -4.23 9.76
CA ARG A 110 -7.21 -5.11 10.39
C ARG A 110 -7.07 -6.43 9.62
N LYS A 111 -8.21 -7.06 9.27
CA LYS A 111 -8.19 -8.28 8.44
C LYS A 111 -7.53 -8.05 7.09
N VAL A 112 -7.82 -6.96 6.39
CA VAL A 112 -7.17 -6.63 5.11
C VAL A 112 -5.66 -6.46 5.28
N ASN A 113 -5.22 -5.81 6.36
CA ASN A 113 -3.80 -5.66 6.67
C ASN A 113 -3.12 -7.02 7.00
N GLU A 114 -3.79 -7.87 7.76
CA GLU A 114 -3.30 -9.22 8.10
C GLU A 114 -3.16 -10.12 6.87
N ASP A 115 -4.08 -10.02 5.92
CA ASP A 115 -4.16 -10.84 4.72
C ASP A 115 -3.41 -10.24 3.50
N GLY A 116 -2.82 -9.05 3.63
CA GLY A 116 -2.08 -8.34 2.59
C GLY A 116 -0.57 -8.43 2.75
N ARG A 117 0.17 -8.61 1.65
CA ARG A 117 1.64 -8.56 1.62
C ARG A 117 2.13 -7.86 0.38
N SER A 118 3.15 -7.05 0.57
CA SER A 118 3.75 -6.25 -0.50
C SER A 118 5.27 -6.33 -0.51
N MET A 119 5.85 -6.11 -1.68
CA MET A 119 7.28 -5.91 -1.86
C MET A 119 7.54 -5.01 -3.06
N GLY A 120 8.50 -4.08 -2.94
CA GLY A 120 8.92 -3.18 -4.01
C GLY A 120 10.31 -3.47 -4.54
N MET A 121 10.62 -2.91 -5.71
CA MET A 121 11.97 -2.85 -6.27
C MET A 121 12.17 -1.55 -7.05
N ALA A 122 13.42 -1.10 -7.19
CA ALA A 122 13.78 0.07 -8.00
C ALA A 122 14.91 -0.19 -8.95
N LEU A 123 14.85 0.49 -10.10
CA LEU A 123 15.90 0.59 -11.11
C LEU A 123 16.59 1.97 -11.09
N THR A 124 15.89 3.00 -10.60
CA THR A 124 16.44 4.35 -10.44
C THR A 124 16.06 4.91 -9.07
N SER A 125 16.76 5.94 -8.66
CA SER A 125 16.37 6.75 -7.52
C SER A 125 15.20 7.68 -7.86
N CYS A 126 14.74 8.45 -6.89
CA CYS A 126 13.85 9.58 -7.05
C CYS A 126 14.47 10.84 -6.44
N THR A 127 13.97 12.01 -6.87
CA THR A 127 14.47 13.31 -6.41
C THR A 127 13.37 14.07 -5.68
N VAL A 128 13.50 14.20 -4.35
CA VAL A 128 12.58 15.05 -3.58
C VAL A 128 12.81 16.51 -3.97
N PRO A 129 11.75 17.25 -4.39
CA PRO A 129 11.91 18.63 -4.88
C PRO A 129 12.64 19.58 -3.93
N SER A 130 12.42 19.45 -2.62
CA SER A 130 13.09 20.27 -1.61
C SER A 130 14.58 19.96 -1.43
N ALA A 131 15.00 18.72 -1.72
CA ALA A 131 16.41 18.30 -1.66
C ALA A 131 17.17 18.61 -2.96
N GLY A 132 16.50 18.49 -4.11
CA GLY A 132 17.08 18.76 -5.43
C GLY A 132 18.19 17.77 -5.86
N ILE A 133 18.36 16.68 -5.12
CA ILE A 133 19.34 15.61 -5.39
C ILE A 133 18.64 14.25 -5.23
N PRO A 134 19.11 13.19 -5.93
CA PRO A 134 18.61 11.84 -5.76
C PRO A 134 18.69 11.36 -4.30
N THR A 135 17.70 10.57 -3.87
CA THR A 135 17.65 10.02 -2.51
C THR A 135 18.72 8.95 -2.26
N PHE A 136 19.18 8.29 -3.31
CA PHE A 136 20.28 7.34 -3.31
C PHE A 136 20.91 7.26 -4.70
N GLU A 137 22.12 6.71 -4.79
CA GLU A 137 22.78 6.42 -6.07
C GLU A 137 22.61 4.94 -6.42
N ILE A 138 22.40 4.64 -7.71
CA ILE A 138 22.30 3.29 -8.26
C ILE A 138 22.82 3.32 -9.71
N ASP A 139 23.63 2.34 -10.09
CA ASP A 139 24.17 2.23 -11.44
C ASP A 139 23.14 1.64 -12.41
N ASP A 140 23.26 1.96 -13.71
CA ASP A 140 22.36 1.46 -14.77
C ASP A 140 22.33 -0.08 -14.86
N ALA A 141 23.36 -0.77 -14.39
CA ALA A 141 23.44 -2.22 -14.36
C ALA A 141 22.95 -2.85 -13.05
N GLU A 142 22.45 -2.04 -12.12
CA GLU A 142 22.00 -2.49 -10.80
C GLU A 142 20.50 -2.34 -10.60
N MET A 143 20.00 -3.01 -9.58
CA MET A 143 18.65 -2.86 -9.06
C MET A 143 18.64 -2.99 -7.54
N GLU A 144 17.68 -2.34 -6.87
CA GLU A 144 17.47 -2.43 -5.44
C GLU A 144 16.19 -3.22 -5.15
N ILE A 145 16.29 -4.37 -4.49
CA ILE A 145 15.15 -5.19 -4.08
C ILE A 145 14.69 -4.81 -2.67
N GLY A 146 13.38 -4.62 -2.52
CA GLY A 146 12.77 -4.26 -1.23
C GLY A 146 12.84 -2.79 -0.89
N ILE A 147 13.03 -1.92 -1.88
CA ILE A 147 13.01 -0.46 -1.73
C ILE A 147 11.70 0.03 -1.12
N GLY A 148 11.77 1.05 -0.27
CA GLY A 148 10.59 1.76 0.22
C GLY A 148 10.06 2.80 -0.75
N ILE A 149 8.82 3.24 -0.53
CA ILE A 149 8.14 4.21 -1.41
C ILE A 149 8.69 5.64 -1.27
N HIS A 150 9.53 5.92 -0.29
CA HIS A 150 10.24 7.20 -0.13
C HIS A 150 11.74 7.06 -0.45
N GLY A 151 12.16 5.98 -1.10
CA GLY A 151 13.56 5.70 -1.39
C GLY A 151 14.35 5.18 -0.19
N GLU A 152 13.67 4.65 0.83
CA GLU A 152 14.35 4.00 1.96
C GLU A 152 15.06 2.74 1.49
N PRO A 153 16.28 2.46 2.01
CA PRO A 153 17.06 1.31 1.60
C PRO A 153 16.27 0.02 1.59
N GLY A 154 16.47 -0.76 0.55
CA GLY A 154 15.85 -2.05 0.37
C GLY A 154 16.51 -3.16 1.16
N ARG A 155 16.23 -4.37 0.74
CA ARG A 155 16.79 -5.59 1.32
C ARG A 155 18.18 -5.90 0.76
N GLU A 156 18.37 -5.65 -0.53
CA GLU A 156 19.59 -6.00 -1.23
C GLU A 156 19.72 -5.23 -2.55
N ARG A 157 20.92 -4.73 -2.81
CA ARG A 157 21.34 -4.21 -4.12
C ARG A 157 22.07 -5.30 -4.88
N MET A 158 21.73 -5.48 -6.14
CA MET A 158 22.28 -6.50 -6.99
C MET A 158 22.31 -6.10 -8.47
N ASN A 159 23.01 -6.87 -9.28
CA ASN A 159 23.00 -6.69 -10.73
C ASN A 159 21.58 -6.83 -11.29
N LEU A 160 21.28 -6.05 -12.31
CA LEU A 160 20.00 -6.08 -13.02
C LEU A 160 19.70 -7.50 -13.53
N LYS A 161 18.48 -7.94 -13.33
CA LYS A 161 17.95 -9.23 -13.74
C LYS A 161 16.85 -9.07 -14.78
N THR A 162 16.44 -10.19 -15.38
CA THR A 162 15.25 -10.20 -16.24
C THR A 162 13.97 -9.98 -15.44
N ALA A 163 12.92 -9.46 -16.09
CA ALA A 163 11.63 -9.25 -15.45
C ALA A 163 11.08 -10.53 -14.78
N GLY A 164 11.25 -11.68 -15.43
CA GLY A 164 10.82 -12.97 -14.87
C GLY A 164 11.55 -13.33 -13.58
N GLU A 165 12.86 -13.13 -13.50
CA GLU A 165 13.66 -13.38 -12.29
C GLU A 165 13.30 -12.41 -11.16
N ILE A 166 13.11 -11.12 -11.48
CA ILE A 166 12.71 -10.10 -10.50
C ILE A 166 11.36 -10.45 -9.89
N VAL A 167 10.36 -10.74 -10.74
CA VAL A 167 9.00 -11.07 -10.30
C VAL A 167 8.99 -12.39 -9.51
N GLU A 168 9.79 -13.40 -9.90
CA GLU A 168 9.93 -14.65 -9.14
C GLU A 168 10.45 -14.37 -7.71
N MET A 169 11.53 -13.60 -7.58
CA MET A 169 12.12 -13.24 -6.28
C MET A 169 11.12 -12.50 -5.38
N MET A 170 10.44 -11.49 -5.92
CA MET A 170 9.46 -10.69 -5.17
C MET A 170 8.23 -11.52 -4.79
N SER A 171 7.68 -12.28 -5.74
CA SER A 171 6.51 -13.13 -5.51
C SER A 171 6.81 -14.22 -4.48
N GLN A 172 8.00 -14.82 -4.52
CA GLN A 172 8.42 -15.82 -3.55
C GLN A 172 8.48 -15.21 -2.13
N ALA A 173 9.02 -14.00 -1.97
CA ALA A 173 9.06 -13.32 -0.68
C ALA A 173 7.64 -13.03 -0.15
N VAL A 174 6.75 -12.52 -1.00
CA VAL A 174 5.35 -12.22 -0.64
C VAL A 174 4.58 -13.49 -0.30
N ILE A 175 4.67 -14.53 -1.14
CA ILE A 175 3.91 -15.78 -0.98
C ILE A 175 4.37 -16.58 0.24
N SER A 176 5.68 -16.55 0.56
CA SER A 176 6.20 -17.31 1.70
C SER A 176 5.96 -16.64 3.04
N ASP A 177 5.79 -15.33 3.07
CA ASP A 177 5.58 -14.56 4.31
C ASP A 177 4.16 -14.75 4.88
N LEU A 178 3.14 -14.58 4.06
CA LEU A 178 1.81 -15.07 4.36
C LEU A 178 1.66 -16.38 3.60
N PRO A 179 1.49 -17.54 4.28
CA PRO A 179 1.54 -18.82 3.60
C PRO A 179 0.31 -19.02 2.70
N PHE A 180 0.34 -18.38 1.53
CA PHE A 180 -0.64 -18.61 0.48
C PHE A 180 -0.58 -20.05 0.02
N ARG A 181 -1.73 -20.64 -0.23
CA ARG A 181 -1.86 -22.07 -0.60
C ARG A 181 -2.55 -22.20 -1.95
N GLY A 182 -2.34 -23.30 -2.60
CA GLY A 182 -3.12 -23.67 -3.79
C GLY A 182 -4.62 -23.67 -3.46
N GLY A 183 -5.40 -22.99 -4.29
CA GLY A 183 -6.82 -22.76 -4.09
C GLY A 183 -7.17 -21.41 -3.44
N ASP A 184 -6.22 -20.70 -2.85
CA ASP A 184 -6.46 -19.35 -2.34
C ASP A 184 -6.78 -18.38 -3.50
N GLU A 185 -7.72 -17.47 -3.24
CA GLU A 185 -8.04 -16.36 -4.12
C GLU A 185 -7.39 -15.08 -3.64
N VAL A 186 -6.88 -14.29 -4.59
CA VAL A 186 -6.21 -13.02 -4.27
C VAL A 186 -6.70 -11.88 -5.15
N ILE A 187 -6.63 -10.65 -4.60
CA ILE A 187 -6.50 -9.43 -5.39
C ILE A 187 -5.02 -9.18 -5.57
N ALA A 188 -4.57 -9.05 -6.82
CA ALA A 188 -3.19 -8.71 -7.15
C ALA A 188 -3.08 -7.26 -7.60
N MET A 189 -2.18 -6.49 -7.00
CA MET A 189 -1.83 -5.16 -7.46
C MET A 189 -0.38 -5.16 -7.96
N VAL A 190 -0.18 -4.68 -9.19
CA VAL A 190 1.12 -4.31 -9.74
C VAL A 190 1.13 -2.79 -9.85
N ASN A 191 1.91 -2.18 -8.97
CA ASN A 191 1.95 -0.75 -8.81
C ASN A 191 3.28 -0.20 -9.30
N GLY A 192 3.24 0.73 -10.24
CA GLY A 192 4.41 1.49 -10.68
C GLY A 192 4.80 2.56 -9.67
N MET A 193 6.10 2.83 -9.55
CA MET A 193 6.60 3.85 -8.64
C MET A 193 6.69 5.25 -9.27
N GLY A 194 6.18 5.42 -10.48
CA GLY A 194 6.05 6.68 -11.21
C GLY A 194 6.84 6.74 -12.50
N GLY A 195 8.07 6.24 -12.52
CA GLY A 195 8.93 6.22 -13.70
C GLY A 195 8.79 4.99 -14.61
N THR A 196 8.03 3.98 -14.22
CA THR A 196 7.87 2.75 -15.01
C THR A 196 6.68 2.85 -15.96
N PRO A 197 6.89 2.64 -17.28
CA PRO A 197 5.82 2.64 -18.26
C PRO A 197 4.75 1.57 -18.00
N LEU A 198 3.50 1.87 -18.29
CA LEU A 198 2.37 0.95 -18.08
C LEU A 198 2.57 -0.39 -18.83
N MET A 199 3.22 -0.38 -19.98
CA MET A 199 3.54 -1.58 -20.75
C MET A 199 4.42 -2.55 -19.94
N GLU A 200 5.40 -2.03 -19.20
CA GLU A 200 6.28 -2.84 -18.35
C GLU A 200 5.53 -3.39 -17.12
N LEU A 201 4.60 -2.60 -16.56
CA LEU A 201 3.74 -3.09 -15.48
C LEU A 201 2.84 -4.26 -15.93
N TYR A 202 2.38 -4.26 -17.19
CA TYR A 202 1.66 -5.40 -17.77
C TYR A 202 2.57 -6.61 -17.98
N LEU A 203 3.84 -6.40 -18.36
CA LEU A 203 4.82 -7.49 -18.42
C LEU A 203 5.04 -8.14 -17.04
N VAL A 204 5.24 -7.30 -16.02
CA VAL A 204 5.34 -7.74 -14.61
C VAL A 204 4.10 -8.53 -14.19
N TYR A 205 2.90 -8.02 -14.52
CA TYR A 205 1.66 -8.74 -14.23
C TYR A 205 1.59 -10.10 -14.94
N GLY A 206 2.03 -10.19 -16.18
CA GLY A 206 2.08 -11.46 -16.93
C GLY A 206 2.95 -12.51 -16.25
N GLU A 207 4.11 -12.11 -15.73
CA GLU A 207 4.99 -13.00 -14.96
C GLU A 207 4.38 -13.39 -13.61
N LEU A 208 3.77 -12.44 -12.89
CA LEU A 208 3.06 -12.71 -11.64
C LEU A 208 1.91 -13.70 -11.83
N ASP A 209 1.10 -13.53 -12.87
CA ASP A 209 -0.01 -14.45 -13.21
C ASP A 209 0.50 -15.87 -13.51
N ARG A 210 1.63 -15.98 -14.22
CA ARG A 210 2.29 -17.26 -14.49
C ARG A 210 2.72 -17.96 -13.18
N ILE A 211 3.30 -17.20 -12.25
CA ILE A 211 3.74 -17.72 -10.94
C ILE A 211 2.53 -18.14 -10.10
N CYS A 212 1.50 -17.32 -10.02
CA CYS A 212 0.28 -17.63 -9.28
C CYS A 212 -0.39 -18.90 -9.83
N LYS A 213 -0.47 -19.06 -11.17
CA LYS A 213 -0.99 -20.29 -11.78
C LYS A 213 -0.15 -21.51 -11.43
N LYS A 214 1.17 -21.41 -11.45
CA LYS A 214 2.09 -22.49 -11.08
C LYS A 214 1.94 -22.93 -9.63
N THR A 215 1.67 -21.98 -8.72
CA THR A 215 1.47 -22.24 -7.29
C THR A 215 0.01 -22.59 -6.93
N GLY A 216 -0.91 -22.54 -7.89
CA GLY A 216 -2.33 -22.81 -7.69
C GLY A 216 -3.11 -21.65 -7.02
N ILE A 217 -2.51 -20.48 -6.91
CA ILE A 217 -3.16 -19.27 -6.42
C ILE A 217 -3.99 -18.66 -7.56
N ARG A 218 -5.23 -18.29 -7.29
CA ARG A 218 -6.13 -17.70 -8.27
C ARG A 218 -6.21 -16.19 -8.12
N ILE A 219 -5.78 -15.43 -9.12
CA ILE A 219 -5.99 -13.98 -9.16
C ILE A 219 -7.46 -13.72 -9.52
N ALA A 220 -8.28 -13.39 -8.51
CA ALA A 220 -9.69 -13.10 -8.68
C ALA A 220 -9.92 -11.69 -9.25
N ARG A 221 -9.12 -10.71 -8.83
CA ARG A 221 -9.14 -9.32 -9.32
C ARG A 221 -7.71 -8.79 -9.43
N ARG A 222 -7.53 -7.78 -10.26
CA ARG A 222 -6.23 -7.14 -10.49
C ARG A 222 -6.35 -5.63 -10.55
N LEU A 223 -5.29 -4.95 -10.11
CA LEU A 223 -5.10 -3.52 -10.24
C LEU A 223 -3.69 -3.29 -10.78
N ILE A 224 -3.55 -2.64 -11.95
CA ILE A 224 -2.26 -2.41 -12.62
C ILE A 224 -2.17 -0.93 -12.99
N GLY A 225 -1.16 -0.24 -12.48
CA GLY A 225 -0.97 1.19 -12.73
C GLY A 225 -0.19 1.88 -11.63
N ASN A 226 -0.22 3.21 -11.61
CA ASN A 226 0.43 4.05 -10.60
C ASN A 226 -0.59 4.48 -9.55
N TYR A 227 -0.56 3.86 -8.37
CA TYR A 227 -1.52 4.12 -7.29
C TYR A 227 -0.84 4.59 -6.00
N ILE A 228 0.40 4.15 -5.77
CA ILE A 228 1.25 4.55 -4.65
C ILE A 228 2.67 4.70 -5.18
N THR A 229 3.01 5.92 -5.57
CA THR A 229 4.22 6.23 -6.32
C THR A 229 5.34 6.75 -5.42
N SER A 230 6.54 6.78 -5.97
CA SER A 230 7.76 7.34 -5.41
C SER A 230 8.34 8.37 -6.38
N LEU A 231 7.57 9.43 -6.66
CA LEU A 231 7.89 10.49 -7.63
C LEU A 231 8.19 9.90 -9.02
N GLU A 232 9.41 10.13 -9.55
CA GLU A 232 9.88 9.64 -10.85
C GLU A 232 10.66 8.31 -10.78
N MET A 233 10.68 7.61 -9.66
CA MET A 233 11.41 6.35 -9.52
C MET A 233 10.98 5.33 -10.56
N ALA A 234 11.91 4.82 -11.35
CA ALA A 234 11.68 3.64 -12.17
C ALA A 234 11.76 2.41 -11.27
N GLY A 235 10.65 1.71 -11.16
CA GLY A 235 10.46 0.56 -10.29
C GLY A 235 8.99 0.19 -10.19
N PHE A 236 8.73 -0.87 -9.45
CA PHE A 236 7.36 -1.32 -9.20
C PHE A 236 7.25 -2.06 -7.87
N SER A 237 6.04 -2.22 -7.38
CA SER A 237 5.72 -3.09 -6.27
C SER A 237 4.64 -4.10 -6.63
N ILE A 238 4.69 -5.26 -5.97
CA ILE A 238 3.66 -6.30 -6.04
C ILE A 238 2.99 -6.37 -4.68
N THR A 239 1.65 -6.33 -4.69
CA THR A 239 0.81 -6.58 -3.51
C THR A 239 -0.12 -7.74 -3.81
N LEU A 240 -0.17 -8.72 -2.91
CA LEU A 240 -1.18 -9.78 -2.91
C LEU A 240 -2.02 -9.66 -1.65
N LEU A 241 -3.34 -9.58 -1.82
CA LEU A 241 -4.32 -9.62 -0.73
C LEU A 241 -5.12 -10.91 -0.86
N LYS A 242 -5.06 -11.78 0.15
CA LYS A 242 -5.92 -12.95 0.23
C LYS A 242 -7.36 -12.52 0.45
N VAL A 243 -8.29 -13.09 -0.30
CA VAL A 243 -9.69 -12.68 -0.30
C VAL A 243 -10.65 -13.87 -0.22
N ASP A 244 -11.82 -13.57 0.35
CA ASP A 244 -13.00 -14.41 0.30
C ASP A 244 -14.12 -13.73 -0.50
N ALA A 245 -15.25 -14.38 -0.64
CA ALA A 245 -16.40 -13.85 -1.38
C ALA A 245 -16.93 -12.52 -0.80
N ALA A 246 -16.82 -12.32 0.52
CA ALA A 246 -17.28 -11.10 1.17
C ALA A 246 -16.36 -9.92 0.84
N LEU A 247 -15.05 -10.12 0.91
CA LEU A 247 -14.05 -9.10 0.50
C LEU A 247 -14.15 -8.77 -1.00
N LEU A 248 -14.35 -9.78 -1.86
CA LEU A 248 -14.55 -9.55 -3.29
C LEU A 248 -15.80 -8.72 -3.58
N LYS A 249 -16.90 -8.94 -2.85
CA LYS A 249 -18.10 -8.13 -3.00
C LYS A 249 -17.87 -6.67 -2.64
N LEU A 250 -17.08 -6.38 -1.60
CA LEU A 250 -16.70 -5.01 -1.22
C LEU A 250 -15.73 -4.39 -2.24
N TRP A 251 -14.77 -5.18 -2.72
CA TRP A 251 -13.88 -4.73 -3.79
C TRP A 251 -14.64 -4.38 -5.07
N ASP A 252 -15.63 -5.16 -5.45
CA ASP A 252 -16.42 -4.95 -6.66
C ASP A 252 -17.45 -3.81 -6.54
N ALA A 253 -17.64 -3.25 -5.35
CA ALA A 253 -18.49 -2.08 -5.16
C ALA A 253 -18.01 -0.89 -6.03
N PRO A 254 -18.93 -0.09 -6.60
CA PRO A 254 -18.58 1.02 -7.47
C PRO A 254 -17.69 2.04 -6.77
N VAL A 255 -16.71 2.59 -7.47
CA VAL A 255 -15.92 3.73 -7.02
C VAL A 255 -15.58 4.63 -8.19
N ARG A 256 -15.60 5.94 -7.95
CA ARG A 256 -15.22 6.95 -8.91
C ARG A 256 -14.36 8.01 -8.23
N THR A 257 -13.06 7.93 -8.47
CA THR A 257 -12.08 8.92 -8.04
C THR A 257 -11.28 9.40 -9.26
N PRO A 258 -10.43 10.42 -9.15
CA PRO A 258 -9.53 10.82 -10.23
C PRO A 258 -8.62 9.68 -10.71
N SER A 259 -8.15 8.84 -9.79
CA SER A 259 -7.15 7.79 -10.07
C SER A 259 -7.75 6.39 -10.22
N LEU A 260 -8.97 6.14 -9.75
CA LEU A 260 -9.59 4.82 -9.79
C LEU A 260 -11.06 4.90 -10.16
N ARG A 261 -11.43 4.18 -11.23
CA ARG A 261 -12.83 3.94 -11.61
C ARG A 261 -13.06 2.43 -11.67
N TRP A 262 -14.08 1.96 -10.96
CA TRP A 262 -14.41 0.55 -10.90
C TRP A 262 -15.93 0.38 -10.79
N GLY A 263 -16.53 -0.46 -11.63
CA GLY A 263 -17.97 -0.73 -11.59
C GLY A 263 -18.89 0.45 -11.96
N VAL A 264 -18.37 1.50 -12.62
CA VAL A 264 -19.09 2.71 -13.05
C VAL A 264 -18.77 3.05 -14.50
#